data_6f78c2c7e1f0036e8c273f94b98ccdc0
#
_entry.id   6f78c2c7e1f0036e8c273f94b98ccdc0
#
_cell.length_a   1.000
_cell.length_b   1.000
_cell.length_c   1.000
_cell.angle_alpha   90.00
_cell.angle_beta   90.00
_cell.angle_gamma   90.00
#
_symmetry.space_group_name_H-M   'P 1'
#
loop_
_entity.id
_entity.type
_entity.pdbx_description
1 polymer ?
#
loop_
_entity_poly.entity_id
_entity_poly.type
_entity_poly.pdbx_seq_one_letter_code
_entity_poly.pdbx_strand_id
1 'polypeptide(L)'
;MKKTIGFILLLFMLFVDGMNAQTKDNYPANYARAPRFKALIYYTTYAEEAHVQFAEQATDFFKKLNYGDGFILDITTDFSDYTYDKLKDYQVVVMLNASPNTPQSRRAFEEYMENGGGWIGFH
;
A
#
# COMPACT_ATOMS: atom_id res chain seq x y z
N MET A 1 38.04 -41.70 -6.05
CA MET A 1 36.69 -41.23 -6.39
C MET A 1 35.71 -41.05 -5.22
N LYS A 2 36.07 -41.36 -3.97
CA LYS A 2 35.17 -41.21 -2.80
C LYS A 2 35.28 -39.89 -2.05
N LYS A 3 36.23 -39.01 -2.40
CA LYS A 3 36.43 -37.70 -1.71
C LYS A 3 35.74 -36.50 -2.35
N THR A 4 35.33 -36.61 -3.60
CA THR A 4 34.69 -35.51 -4.36
C THR A 4 33.20 -35.34 -4.06
N ILE A 5 32.52 -36.42 -3.67
CA ILE A 5 31.08 -36.40 -3.39
C ILE A 5 30.78 -35.68 -2.06
N GLY A 6 31.65 -35.85 -1.06
CA GLY A 6 31.48 -35.16 0.23
C GLY A 6 31.64 -33.65 0.16
N PHE A 7 32.46 -33.14 -0.75
CA PHE A 7 32.69 -31.71 -0.91
C PHE A 7 31.52 -30.99 -1.61
N ILE A 8 30.86 -31.68 -2.55
CA ILE A 8 29.69 -31.16 -3.24
C ILE A 8 28.47 -31.09 -2.30
N LEU A 9 28.33 -32.07 -1.41
CA LEU A 9 27.22 -32.09 -0.44
C LEU A 9 27.39 -31.01 0.62
N LEU A 10 28.63 -30.70 1.05
CA LEU A 10 28.92 -29.63 2.00
C LEU A 10 28.70 -28.25 1.39
N LEU A 11 28.99 -28.09 0.09
CA LEU A 11 28.75 -26.81 -0.62
C LEU A 11 27.26 -26.55 -0.81
N PHE A 12 26.43 -27.60 -0.96
CA PHE A 12 24.98 -27.46 -1.10
C PHE A 12 24.28 -27.08 0.22
N MET A 13 24.84 -27.50 1.37
CA MET A 13 24.30 -27.11 2.69
C MET A 13 24.57 -25.64 3.04
N LEU A 14 25.64 -25.03 2.50
CA LEU A 14 25.95 -23.62 2.75
C LEU A 14 25.06 -22.64 1.95
N PHE A 15 24.34 -23.14 0.92
CA PHE A 15 23.44 -22.31 0.13
C PHE A 15 21.99 -22.27 0.65
N VAL A 16 21.62 -23.12 1.61
CA VAL A 16 20.25 -23.20 2.12
C VAL A 16 20.00 -22.21 3.26
N ASP A 17 21.05 -21.78 3.97
CA ASP A 17 20.91 -20.83 5.10
C ASP A 17 20.74 -19.35 4.65
N GLY A 18 20.88 -19.06 3.35
CA GLY A 18 20.73 -17.70 2.82
C GLY A 18 19.32 -17.28 2.40
N MET A 19 18.34 -18.19 2.43
CA MET A 19 16.98 -17.88 1.92
C MET A 19 15.95 -17.57 3.00
N ASN A 20 16.33 -17.51 4.26
CA ASN A 20 15.47 -17.10 5.37
C ASN A 20 15.88 -15.76 5.99
N ALA A 21 16.36 -14.82 5.18
CA ALA A 21 16.28 -13.42 5.56
C ALA A 21 14.82 -12.97 5.38
N GLN A 22 13.95 -13.36 6.29
CA GLN A 22 12.71 -12.62 6.51
C GLN A 22 13.15 -11.18 6.84
N THR A 23 13.01 -10.31 5.87
CA THR A 23 12.94 -8.87 6.16
C THR A 23 11.89 -8.74 7.24
N LYS A 24 12.30 -8.32 8.42
CA LYS A 24 11.39 -7.95 9.50
C LYS A 24 10.76 -6.65 9.01
N ASP A 25 9.73 -6.77 8.17
CA ASP A 25 8.96 -5.64 7.71
C ASP A 25 8.40 -4.97 8.97
N ASN A 26 8.77 -3.70 9.18
CA ASN A 26 8.30 -2.89 10.29
C ASN A 26 6.83 -2.48 10.06
N TYR A 27 5.90 -3.43 10.14
CA TYR A 27 4.48 -3.11 10.20
C TYR A 27 4.01 -3.01 11.65
N PRO A 28 2.96 -2.24 11.93
CA PRO A 28 2.46 -2.04 13.28
C PRO A 28 2.14 -3.37 13.98
N ALA A 29 2.48 -3.46 15.27
CA ALA A 29 2.34 -4.69 16.06
C ALA A 29 0.89 -5.21 16.23
N ASN A 30 -0.10 -4.41 15.81
CA ASN A 30 -1.52 -4.76 15.85
C ASN A 30 -2.00 -5.60 14.65
N TYR A 31 -1.12 -5.86 13.67
CA TYR A 31 -1.46 -6.74 12.55
C TYR A 31 -1.20 -8.20 12.93
N ALA A 32 -2.24 -9.02 12.86
CA ALA A 32 -2.14 -10.47 13.13
C ALA A 32 -1.34 -11.22 12.04
N ARG A 33 -1.14 -10.61 10.89
CA ARG A 33 -0.38 -11.14 9.74
C ARG A 33 0.40 -10.01 9.07
N ALA A 34 1.43 -10.38 8.33
CA ALA A 34 2.11 -9.44 7.43
C ALA A 34 1.09 -8.79 6.46
N PRO A 35 1.05 -7.45 6.36
CA PRO A 35 0.15 -6.79 5.43
C PRO A 35 0.46 -7.21 3.99
N ARG A 36 -0.60 -7.48 3.21
CA ARG A 36 -0.48 -7.92 1.82
C ARG A 36 -0.29 -6.76 0.84
N PHE A 37 -0.77 -5.57 1.21
CA PHE A 37 -0.67 -4.36 0.41
C PHE A 37 -0.86 -3.11 1.27
N LYS A 38 -0.58 -1.94 0.70
CA LYS A 38 -0.87 -0.63 1.29
C LYS A 38 -1.94 0.08 0.48
N ALA A 39 -2.89 0.69 1.18
CA ALA A 39 -3.93 1.53 0.59
C ALA A 39 -3.82 2.96 1.12
N LEU A 40 -4.08 3.94 0.25
CA LEU A 40 -4.13 5.35 0.61
C LEU A 40 -5.52 5.90 0.30
N ILE A 41 -6.18 6.45 1.32
CA ILE A 41 -7.46 7.15 1.14
C ILE A 41 -7.21 8.65 1.04
N TYR A 42 -7.77 9.26 -0.02
CA TYR A 42 -7.92 10.70 -0.16
C TYR A 42 -9.38 11.11 -0.02
N TYR A 43 -9.65 12.11 0.80
CA TYR A 43 -10.94 12.80 0.84
C TYR A 43 -10.75 14.28 1.18
N THR A 44 -11.78 15.10 0.97
CA THR A 44 -11.78 16.52 1.32
C THR A 44 -12.87 16.83 2.36
N THR A 45 -12.58 17.76 3.26
CA THR A 45 -13.56 18.34 4.17
C THR A 45 -14.23 19.59 3.58
N TYR A 46 -13.80 20.01 2.38
CA TYR A 46 -14.30 21.18 1.66
C TYR A 46 -15.24 20.76 0.53
N ALA A 47 -16.33 20.08 0.90
CA ALA A 47 -17.36 19.65 -0.02
C ALA A 47 -18.74 19.88 0.61
N GLU A 48 -19.79 19.57 -0.14
CA GLU A 48 -21.15 19.55 0.37
C GLU A 48 -21.27 18.58 1.55
N GLU A 49 -22.05 18.92 2.57
CA GLU A 49 -22.12 18.19 3.85
C GLU A 49 -22.35 16.70 3.67
N ALA A 50 -23.27 16.30 2.77
CA ALA A 50 -23.54 14.89 2.51
C ALA A 50 -22.33 14.12 1.99
N HIS A 51 -21.50 14.75 1.15
CA HIS A 51 -20.27 14.15 0.64
C HIS A 51 -19.18 14.04 1.71
N VAL A 52 -19.10 15.00 2.63
CA VAL A 52 -18.17 14.94 3.76
C VAL A 52 -18.59 13.82 4.71
N GLN A 53 -19.87 13.74 5.09
CA GLN A 53 -20.40 12.69 5.94
C GLN A 53 -20.19 11.29 5.33
N PHE A 54 -20.41 11.15 4.02
CA PHE A 54 -20.10 9.90 3.31
C PHE A 54 -18.63 9.53 3.43
N ALA A 55 -17.72 10.48 3.17
CA ALA A 55 -16.28 10.22 3.22
C ALA A 55 -15.80 9.82 4.61
N GLU A 56 -16.33 10.43 5.67
CA GLU A 56 -16.03 10.08 7.05
C GLU A 56 -16.52 8.67 7.41
N GLN A 57 -17.77 8.32 7.04
CA GLN A 57 -18.33 6.99 7.26
C GLN A 57 -17.59 5.91 6.47
N ALA A 58 -17.24 6.18 5.20
CA ALA A 58 -16.46 5.29 4.38
C ALA A 58 -15.05 5.09 4.96
N THR A 59 -14.42 6.15 5.45
CA THR A 59 -13.13 6.07 6.13
C THR A 59 -13.18 5.15 7.36
N ASP A 60 -14.22 5.26 8.18
CA ASP A 60 -14.40 4.38 9.34
C ASP A 60 -14.67 2.93 8.95
N PHE A 61 -15.35 2.70 7.84
CA PHE A 61 -15.52 1.36 7.28
C PHE A 61 -14.17 0.75 6.85
N PHE A 62 -13.35 1.51 6.11
CA PHE A 62 -12.03 1.04 5.69
C PHE A 62 -11.08 0.80 6.87
N LYS A 63 -11.14 1.60 7.94
CA LYS A 63 -10.39 1.36 9.18
C LYS A 63 -10.78 0.02 9.81
N LYS A 64 -12.07 -0.34 9.81
CA LYS A 64 -12.54 -1.62 10.34
C LYS A 64 -12.05 -2.80 9.49
N LEU A 65 -12.10 -2.67 8.16
CA LEU A 65 -11.58 -3.68 7.24
C LEU A 65 -10.07 -3.90 7.43
N ASN A 66 -9.30 -2.82 7.57
CA ASN A 66 -7.87 -2.87 7.77
C ASN A 66 -7.45 -3.84 8.89
N TYR A 67 -8.12 -3.80 10.05
CA TYR A 67 -7.81 -4.67 11.19
C TYR A 67 -8.02 -6.16 10.90
N GLY A 68 -8.99 -6.52 10.06
CA GLY A 68 -9.33 -7.92 9.75
C GLY A 68 -8.54 -8.50 8.58
N ASP A 69 -8.29 -7.69 7.54
CA ASP A 69 -7.92 -8.17 6.21
C ASP A 69 -6.43 -8.03 5.88
N GLY A 70 -5.62 -7.50 6.79
CA GLY A 70 -4.16 -7.49 6.68
C GLY A 70 -3.65 -6.61 5.54
N PHE A 71 -4.06 -5.35 5.48
CA PHE A 71 -3.46 -4.31 4.66
C PHE A 71 -3.13 -3.08 5.50
N ILE A 72 -2.17 -2.27 5.08
CA ILE A 72 -1.85 -0.99 5.72
C ILE A 72 -2.75 0.07 5.11
N LEU A 73 -3.35 0.91 5.96
CA LEU A 73 -4.22 2.00 5.55
C LEU A 73 -3.66 3.33 6.03
N ASP A 74 -3.33 4.19 5.08
CA ASP A 74 -3.05 5.60 5.33
C ASP A 74 -4.21 6.46 4.82
N ILE A 75 -4.49 7.55 5.53
CA ILE A 75 -5.63 8.43 5.24
C ILE A 75 -5.13 9.87 5.25
N THR A 76 -5.49 10.65 4.25
CA THR A 76 -5.12 12.07 4.18
C THR A 76 -6.23 12.92 3.57
N THR A 77 -6.30 14.15 4.04
CA THR A 77 -7.08 15.24 3.44
C THR A 77 -6.18 16.26 2.73
N ASP A 78 -4.87 16.05 2.78
CA ASP A 78 -3.90 16.95 2.19
C ASP A 78 -3.51 16.45 0.79
N PHE A 79 -3.82 17.28 -0.22
CA PHE A 79 -3.48 17.04 -1.61
C PHE A 79 -2.20 17.75 -2.05
N SER A 80 -1.52 18.48 -1.16
CA SER A 80 -0.30 19.22 -1.50
C SER A 80 0.85 18.30 -1.86
N ASP A 81 0.87 17.11 -1.29
CA ASP A 81 1.87 16.06 -1.51
C ASP A 81 1.42 14.96 -2.49
N TYR A 82 0.33 15.19 -3.25
CA TYR A 82 -0.17 14.26 -4.25
C TYR A 82 0.81 14.18 -5.44
N THR A 83 1.84 13.37 -5.26
CA THR A 83 2.93 13.15 -6.21
C THR A 83 3.07 11.67 -6.55
N TYR A 84 3.66 11.35 -7.71
CA TYR A 84 3.97 9.96 -8.06
C TYR A 84 4.87 9.29 -7.01
N ASP A 85 5.87 9.99 -6.50
CA ASP A 85 6.78 9.47 -5.48
C ASP A 85 6.05 9.01 -4.21
N LYS A 86 4.96 9.67 -3.84
CA LYS A 86 4.11 9.21 -2.73
C LYS A 86 3.19 8.08 -3.16
N LEU A 87 2.53 8.20 -4.30
CA LEU A 87 1.53 7.23 -4.74
C LEU A 87 2.12 5.86 -5.03
N LYS A 88 3.34 5.78 -5.57
CA LYS A 88 4.01 4.51 -5.93
C LYS A 88 4.20 3.53 -4.77
N ASP A 89 4.14 4.02 -3.52
CA ASP A 89 4.27 3.19 -2.33
C ASP A 89 2.98 2.45 -1.96
N TYR A 90 1.87 2.76 -2.65
CA TYR A 90 0.55 2.18 -2.40
C TYR A 90 0.09 1.35 -3.58
N GLN A 91 -0.43 0.16 -3.31
CA GLN A 91 -1.02 -0.68 -4.34
C GLN A 91 -2.43 -0.23 -4.73
N VAL A 92 -3.12 0.49 -3.82
CA VAL A 92 -4.48 1.02 -4.06
C VAL A 92 -4.59 2.45 -3.54
N VAL A 93 -5.11 3.34 -4.38
CA VAL A 93 -5.55 4.69 -4.00
C VAL A 93 -7.06 4.76 -4.03
N VAL A 94 -7.67 5.18 -2.94
CA VAL A 94 -9.13 5.34 -2.80
C VAL A 94 -9.46 6.81 -2.73
N MET A 95 -10.32 7.29 -3.62
CA MET A 95 -10.82 8.67 -3.65
C MET A 95 -12.29 8.67 -3.26
N LEU A 96 -12.64 9.25 -2.11
CA LEU A 96 -14.01 9.18 -1.59
C LEU A 96 -14.90 10.31 -2.11
N ASN A 97 -14.46 11.55 -2.01
CA ASN A 97 -15.21 12.74 -2.47
C ASN A 97 -14.28 13.79 -3.08
N ALA A 98 -13.13 13.36 -3.53
CA ALA A 98 -12.11 14.24 -4.08
C ALA A 98 -11.38 13.57 -5.23
N SER A 99 -10.88 14.36 -6.16
CA SER A 99 -10.13 13.90 -7.33
C SER A 99 -8.93 14.80 -7.59
N PRO A 100 -7.92 14.33 -8.36
CA PRO A 100 -6.80 15.18 -8.77
C PRO A 100 -7.31 16.38 -9.56
N ASN A 101 -7.17 17.59 -8.99
CA ASN A 101 -7.74 18.82 -9.55
C ASN A 101 -6.71 19.80 -10.14
N THR A 102 -5.42 19.53 -9.93
CA THR A 102 -4.34 20.34 -10.53
C THR A 102 -3.68 19.59 -11.69
N PRO A 103 -3.02 20.28 -12.63
CA PRO A 103 -2.26 19.62 -13.69
C PRO A 103 -1.16 18.69 -13.14
N GLN A 104 -0.54 19.05 -12.01
CA GLN A 104 0.49 18.24 -11.37
C GLN A 104 -0.11 16.97 -10.76
N SER A 105 -1.19 17.06 -9.99
CA SER A 105 -1.82 15.92 -9.36
C SER A 105 -2.42 14.95 -10.39
N ARG A 106 -2.95 15.47 -11.52
CA ARG A 106 -3.43 14.63 -12.62
C ARG A 106 -2.29 13.84 -13.26
N ARG A 107 -1.15 14.48 -13.57
CA ARG A 107 0.02 13.77 -14.12
C ARG A 107 0.55 12.71 -13.15
N ALA A 108 0.61 13.02 -11.86
CA ALA A 108 1.04 12.06 -10.84
C ALA A 108 0.11 10.82 -10.79
N PHE A 109 -1.19 11.04 -10.94
CA PHE A 109 -2.17 9.96 -10.97
C PHE A 109 -2.09 9.13 -12.26
N GLU A 110 -1.94 9.79 -13.41
CA GLU A 110 -1.73 9.13 -14.71
C GLU A 110 -0.49 8.22 -14.65
N GLU A 111 0.65 8.75 -14.20
CA GLU A 111 1.89 7.99 -14.04
C GLU A 111 1.74 6.81 -13.07
N TYR A 112 1.02 7.01 -11.95
CA TYR A 112 0.71 5.93 -11.02
C TYR A 112 -0.10 4.81 -11.68
N MET A 113 -1.14 5.15 -12.45
CA MET A 113 -1.98 4.19 -13.16
C MET A 113 -1.21 3.46 -14.27
N GLU A 114 -0.38 4.18 -15.04
CA GLU A 114 0.47 3.61 -16.08
C GLU A 114 1.50 2.60 -15.53
N ASN A 115 1.94 2.80 -14.29
CA ASN A 115 2.85 1.89 -13.59
C ASN A 115 2.13 0.79 -12.77
N GLY A 116 0.86 0.56 -13.03
CA GLY A 116 0.10 -0.57 -12.46
C GLY A 116 -0.54 -0.29 -11.11
N GLY A 117 -0.68 0.96 -10.71
CA GLY A 117 -1.41 1.35 -9.50
C GLY A 117 -2.90 1.01 -9.59
N GLY A 118 -3.50 0.57 -8.49
CA GLY A 118 -4.93 0.32 -8.37
C GLY A 118 -5.69 1.56 -7.92
N TRP A 119 -6.92 1.73 -8.39
CA TRP A 119 -7.77 2.86 -8.02
C TRP A 119 -9.21 2.47 -7.75
N ILE A 120 -9.79 3.08 -6.71
CA ILE A 120 -11.21 3.03 -6.38
C ILE A 120 -11.69 4.48 -6.22
N GLY A 121 -12.72 4.87 -6.99
CA GLY A 121 -13.34 6.19 -6.92
C GLY A 121 -14.80 6.10 -6.51
N PHE A 122 -15.21 7.02 -5.65
CA PHE A 122 -16.60 7.25 -5.27
C PHE A 122 -17.00 8.68 -5.63
N HIS A 123 -18.28 8.85 -5.95
CA HIS A 123 -18.85 10.18 -6.25
C HIS A 123 -20.16 10.35 -5.49
#